data_a55abd9878c0a7c61d2d1e2e0737fbe2
#
_entry.id   a55abd9878c0a7c61d2d1e2e0737fbe2
#
_cell.length_a   1.000
_cell.length_b   1.000
_cell.length_c   1.000
_cell.angle_alpha   90.00
_cell.angle_beta   90.00
_cell.angle_gamma   90.00
#
_symmetry.space_group_name_H-M   'P 1'
#
loop_
_entity.id
_entity.type
_entity.pdbx_description
1 polymer ?
#
loop_
_entity_poly.entity_id
_entity_poly.type
_entity_poly.pdbx_seq_one_letter_code
_entity_poly.pdbx_strand_id
1 'polypeptide(L)'
;YIILALAGMLSMNSCNDDEFLPGNPSMEIKAENADALFGDSLPFTIKASDVDVPLSTLKAQLFYGEEQVSETVIRTKTSGNDYTGKIFVPYYANIPNGKATLKYILQNIHFTTTEMTKELALARPDFPYLTLVDEEGKEYRMERQSMYKYSVTGDFSQKMKAYIKTPKVGENGNELTFGWENGTIEAGSTNAIS
;
A
#
# COMPACT_ATOMS: atom_id res chain seq x y z
N TYR A 1 69.51 -21.75 -49.66
CA TYR A 1 68.83 -21.86 -48.33
C TYR A 1 67.45 -21.22 -48.46
N ILE A 2 66.41 -22.05 -48.43
CA ILE A 2 65.02 -21.61 -48.46
C ILE A 2 64.48 -21.59 -46.99
N ILE A 3 64.09 -20.45 -46.51
CA ILE A 3 63.38 -20.31 -45.22
C ILE A 3 61.89 -20.18 -45.52
N LEU A 4 61.13 -21.23 -45.13
CA LEU A 4 59.70 -21.27 -45.25
C LEU A 4 59.11 -20.60 -43.96
N ALA A 5 58.54 -19.42 -44.14
CA ALA A 5 57.83 -18.74 -43.04
C ALA A 5 56.37 -19.24 -43.02
N LEU A 6 56.02 -20.01 -41.99
CA LEU A 6 54.64 -20.47 -41.70
C LEU A 6 53.88 -19.36 -40.96
N ALA A 7 53.02 -18.64 -41.71
CA ALA A 7 52.15 -17.67 -41.10
C ALA A 7 50.95 -18.41 -40.48
N GLY A 8 50.95 -18.53 -39.15
CA GLY A 8 49.82 -19.00 -38.38
C GLY A 8 48.71 -17.96 -38.39
N MET A 9 47.56 -18.22 -39.02
CA MET A 9 46.32 -17.44 -38.85
C MET A 9 45.71 -17.81 -37.51
N LEU A 10 45.87 -16.89 -36.55
CA LEU A 10 45.06 -16.88 -35.31
C LEU A 10 43.67 -16.40 -35.73
N SER A 11 42.71 -17.32 -35.85
CA SER A 11 41.29 -17.00 -35.88
C SER A 11 40.90 -16.48 -34.49
N MET A 12 40.81 -15.19 -34.36
CA MET A 12 40.13 -14.58 -33.21
C MET A 12 38.65 -14.92 -33.31
N ASN A 13 38.20 -15.91 -32.54
CA ASN A 13 36.80 -16.04 -32.24
C ASN A 13 36.39 -14.75 -31.50
N SER A 14 35.72 -13.87 -32.23
CA SER A 14 34.94 -12.80 -31.63
C SER A 14 33.89 -13.50 -30.76
N CYS A 15 34.08 -13.47 -29.43
CA CYS A 15 32.95 -13.62 -28.52
C CYS A 15 31.96 -12.55 -28.94
N ASN A 16 30.79 -12.96 -29.40
CA ASN A 16 29.64 -12.11 -29.38
C ASN A 16 29.41 -11.78 -27.88
N ASP A 17 29.89 -10.65 -27.44
CA ASP A 17 29.37 -10.03 -26.25
C ASP A 17 27.89 -9.75 -26.57
N ASP A 18 26.98 -10.57 -26.02
CA ASP A 18 25.57 -10.25 -26.01
C ASP A 18 25.47 -8.91 -25.33
N GLU A 19 25.19 -7.87 -26.11
CA GLU A 19 25.14 -6.50 -25.65
C GLU A 19 24.06 -6.45 -24.56
N PHE A 20 24.48 -6.26 -23.29
CA PHE A 20 23.57 -6.20 -22.17
C PHE A 20 22.67 -4.98 -22.32
N LEU A 21 21.41 -5.20 -22.70
CA LEU A 21 20.39 -4.16 -22.79
C LEU A 21 19.76 -3.96 -21.41
N PRO A 22 19.92 -2.80 -20.77
CA PRO A 22 19.30 -2.55 -19.47
C PRO A 22 17.77 -2.47 -19.54
N GLY A 23 17.21 -2.19 -20.73
CA GLY A 23 15.80 -1.88 -20.92
C GLY A 23 15.44 -0.44 -20.48
N ASN A 24 14.18 -0.09 -20.67
CA ASN A 24 13.64 1.21 -20.31
C ASN A 24 12.19 1.05 -19.80
N PRO A 25 12.00 0.55 -18.56
CA PRO A 25 10.68 0.36 -17.99
C PRO A 25 9.95 1.70 -17.86
N SER A 26 8.69 1.75 -18.25
CA SER A 26 7.83 2.93 -18.20
C SER A 26 6.47 2.61 -17.59
N MET A 27 5.88 3.59 -16.92
CA MET A 27 4.59 3.48 -16.24
C MET A 27 3.66 4.63 -16.62
N GLU A 28 2.36 4.33 -16.65
CA GLU A 28 1.28 5.30 -16.77
C GLU A 28 0.20 4.96 -15.74
N ILE A 29 -0.14 5.94 -14.89
CA ILE A 29 -1.23 5.78 -13.91
C ILE A 29 -2.56 5.95 -14.66
N LYS A 30 -3.41 4.92 -14.65
CA LYS A 30 -4.73 4.92 -15.31
C LYS A 30 -5.85 5.36 -14.39
N ALA A 31 -5.74 5.07 -13.08
CA ALA A 31 -6.70 5.48 -12.07
C ALA A 31 -5.93 6.11 -10.90
N GLU A 32 -6.33 7.32 -10.53
CA GLU A 32 -5.71 8.10 -9.46
C GLU A 32 -6.64 8.25 -8.27
N ASN A 33 -6.05 8.12 -7.08
CA ASN A 33 -6.69 8.55 -5.83
C ASN A 33 -6.10 9.91 -5.43
N ALA A 34 -6.94 10.86 -5.06
CA ALA A 34 -6.52 12.16 -4.52
C ALA A 34 -6.44 12.11 -2.98
N ASP A 35 -7.27 11.26 -2.37
CA ASP A 35 -7.49 11.18 -0.94
C ASP A 35 -7.24 9.77 -0.44
N ALA A 36 -6.82 9.65 0.82
CA ALA A 36 -6.66 8.41 1.56
C ALA A 36 -7.33 8.53 2.92
N LEU A 37 -8.11 7.52 3.30
CA LEU A 37 -8.66 7.40 4.65
C LEU A 37 -7.89 6.33 5.42
N PHE A 38 -7.51 6.62 6.66
CA PHE A 38 -6.95 5.61 7.55
C PHE A 38 -7.90 4.41 7.66
N GLY A 39 -7.39 3.21 7.41
CA GLY A 39 -8.15 1.96 7.45
C GLY A 39 -8.77 1.53 6.12
N ASP A 40 -8.72 2.36 5.07
CA ASP A 40 -9.18 1.99 3.72
C ASP A 40 -8.10 1.22 2.95
N SER A 41 -8.48 0.71 1.78
CA SER A 41 -7.60 0.11 0.78
C SER A 41 -7.78 0.83 -0.54
N LEU A 42 -6.75 1.52 -1.00
CA LEU A 42 -6.79 2.32 -2.21
C LEU A 42 -6.57 1.45 -3.44
N PRO A 43 -7.54 1.36 -4.36
CA PRO A 43 -7.31 0.70 -5.63
C PRO A 43 -6.39 1.53 -6.51
N PHE A 44 -5.56 0.87 -7.30
CA PHE A 44 -4.75 1.50 -8.32
C PHE A 44 -4.73 0.68 -9.61
N THR A 45 -4.51 1.35 -10.73
CA THR A 45 -4.29 0.73 -12.03
C THR A 45 -3.13 1.42 -12.72
N ILE A 46 -2.11 0.65 -13.04
CA ILE A 46 -0.88 1.11 -13.69
C ILE A 46 -0.70 0.35 -14.98
N LYS A 47 -0.59 1.07 -16.11
CA LYS A 47 -0.09 0.48 -17.34
C LYS A 47 1.42 0.45 -17.31
N ALA A 48 1.99 -0.75 -17.43
CA ALA A 48 3.44 -0.95 -17.33
C ALA A 48 3.98 -1.51 -18.65
N SER A 49 5.09 -0.98 -19.12
CA SER A 49 5.75 -1.43 -20.34
C SER A 49 7.28 -1.31 -20.27
N ASP A 50 7.94 -2.23 -20.94
CA ASP A 50 9.33 -2.15 -21.34
C ASP A 50 9.40 -2.85 -22.72
N VAL A 51 9.98 -2.19 -23.70
CA VAL A 51 10.00 -2.68 -25.10
C VAL A 51 11.05 -3.75 -25.29
N ASP A 52 12.19 -3.59 -24.62
CA ASP A 52 13.39 -4.36 -24.88
C ASP A 52 13.60 -5.51 -23.90
N VAL A 53 13.14 -5.36 -22.66
CA VAL A 53 13.42 -6.27 -21.55
C VAL A 53 12.12 -6.66 -20.84
N PRO A 54 11.87 -7.96 -20.59
CA PRO A 54 10.69 -8.38 -19.84
C PRO A 54 10.59 -7.71 -18.47
N LEU A 55 9.37 -7.33 -18.11
CA LEU A 55 9.06 -6.79 -16.80
C LEU A 55 9.18 -7.88 -15.71
N SER A 56 9.45 -7.49 -14.48
CA SER A 56 9.58 -8.36 -13.31
C SER A 56 8.53 -8.07 -12.24
N THR A 57 8.56 -6.86 -11.69
CA THR A 57 7.68 -6.48 -10.56
C THR A 57 7.21 -5.04 -10.67
N LEU A 58 5.98 -4.81 -10.20
CA LEU A 58 5.42 -3.50 -9.89
C LEU A 58 5.15 -3.45 -8.39
N LYS A 59 5.73 -2.49 -7.70
CA LYS A 59 5.48 -2.22 -6.27
C LYS A 59 4.69 -0.94 -6.12
N ALA A 60 3.71 -0.96 -5.21
CA ALA A 60 3.08 0.22 -4.68
C ALA A 60 3.45 0.32 -3.20
N GLN A 61 4.00 1.45 -2.76
CA GLN A 61 4.45 1.70 -1.40
C GLN A 61 3.79 2.96 -0.85
N LEU A 62 3.24 2.88 0.34
CA LEU A 62 2.63 4.02 1.03
C LEU A 62 3.55 4.47 2.17
N PHE A 63 3.73 5.78 2.28
CA PHE A 63 4.56 6.40 3.30
C PHE A 63 3.78 7.43 4.11
N TYR A 64 4.02 7.43 5.43
CA TYR A 64 3.65 8.52 6.33
C TYR A 64 4.94 9.26 6.73
N GLY A 65 5.15 10.45 6.15
CA GLY A 65 6.45 11.09 6.20
C GLY A 65 7.50 10.25 5.48
N GLU A 66 8.54 9.84 6.17
CA GLU A 66 9.63 9.01 5.63
C GLU A 66 9.44 7.51 5.91
N GLU A 67 8.45 7.15 6.73
CA GLU A 67 8.20 5.75 7.12
C GLU A 67 7.32 5.04 6.09
N GLN A 68 7.81 3.93 5.53
CA GLN A 68 7.01 3.04 4.71
C GLN A 68 6.05 2.23 5.60
N VAL A 69 4.76 2.46 5.44
CA VAL A 69 3.71 1.86 6.29
C VAL A 69 2.96 0.72 5.61
N SER A 70 3.04 0.63 4.28
CA SER A 70 2.36 -0.42 3.52
C SER A 70 3.05 -0.67 2.18
N GLU A 71 2.95 -1.89 1.67
CA GLU A 71 3.45 -2.28 0.36
C GLU A 71 2.53 -3.32 -0.29
N THR A 72 2.34 -3.18 -1.60
CA THR A 72 1.73 -4.19 -2.44
C THR A 72 2.67 -4.49 -3.60
N VAL A 73 2.95 -5.78 -3.84
CA VAL A 73 3.84 -6.24 -4.92
C VAL A 73 3.05 -7.07 -5.92
N ILE A 74 3.14 -6.69 -7.20
CA ILE A 74 2.53 -7.39 -8.32
C ILE A 74 3.65 -7.94 -9.20
N ARG A 75 3.61 -9.23 -9.53
CA ARG A 75 4.49 -9.81 -10.54
C ARG A 75 3.98 -9.46 -11.92
N THR A 76 4.80 -8.73 -12.67
CA THR A 76 4.50 -8.31 -14.04
C THR A 76 5.10 -9.32 -15.02
N LYS A 77 4.28 -9.89 -15.91
CA LYS A 77 4.75 -10.91 -16.85
C LYS A 77 4.77 -10.44 -18.30
N THR A 78 4.01 -9.41 -18.60
CA THR A 78 3.82 -8.92 -19.97
C THR A 78 3.87 -7.40 -20.02
N SER A 79 4.57 -6.86 -21.02
CA SER A 79 4.64 -5.43 -21.29
C SER A 79 3.33 -4.91 -21.91
N GLY A 80 3.00 -3.65 -21.66
CA GLY A 80 1.84 -2.97 -22.24
C GLY A 80 0.50 -3.31 -21.58
N ASN A 81 0.49 -4.07 -20.49
CA ASN A 81 -0.72 -4.44 -19.76
C ASN A 81 -1.04 -3.47 -18.62
N ASP A 82 -2.33 -3.43 -18.28
CA ASP A 82 -2.81 -2.77 -17.08
C ASP A 82 -2.73 -3.72 -15.88
N TYR A 83 -2.02 -3.29 -14.85
CA TYR A 83 -1.88 -4.00 -13.59
C TYR A 83 -2.70 -3.31 -12.52
N THR A 84 -3.62 -4.04 -11.91
CA THR A 84 -4.51 -3.56 -10.86
C THR A 84 -4.13 -4.15 -9.52
N GLY A 85 -4.26 -3.35 -8.48
CA GLY A 85 -4.03 -3.77 -7.10
C GLY A 85 -4.73 -2.83 -6.12
N LYS A 86 -4.55 -3.13 -4.84
CA LYS A 86 -4.96 -2.26 -3.74
C LYS A 86 -3.81 -2.11 -2.76
N ILE A 87 -3.64 -0.92 -2.21
CA ILE A 87 -2.70 -0.67 -1.13
C ILE A 87 -3.45 -0.28 0.14
N PHE A 88 -3.15 -0.96 1.25
CA PHE A 88 -3.78 -0.69 2.52
C PHE A 88 -3.22 0.60 3.14
N VAL A 89 -4.10 1.39 3.77
CA VAL A 89 -3.80 2.64 4.48
C VAL A 89 -3.91 2.37 5.99
N PRO A 90 -2.83 2.01 6.69
CA PRO A 90 -2.89 1.64 8.10
C PRO A 90 -3.43 2.78 8.98
N TYR A 91 -4.22 2.44 9.99
CA TYR A 91 -4.70 3.40 10.98
C TYR A 91 -3.70 3.50 12.14
N TYR A 92 -3.04 4.66 12.27
CA TYR A 92 -2.17 4.96 13.40
C TYR A 92 -2.73 6.16 14.17
N ALA A 93 -3.02 5.95 15.46
CA ALA A 93 -3.65 6.97 16.30
C ALA A 93 -2.79 8.23 16.48
N ASN A 94 -1.47 8.08 16.44
CA ASN A 94 -0.49 9.16 16.60
C ASN A 94 -0.18 9.93 15.30
N ILE A 95 -0.64 9.45 14.14
CA ILE A 95 -0.47 10.16 12.87
C ILE A 95 -1.64 11.11 12.64
N PRO A 96 -1.42 12.43 12.52
CA PRO A 96 -2.50 13.40 12.28
C PRO A 96 -3.02 13.32 10.85
N ASN A 97 -4.20 13.92 10.61
CA ASN A 97 -4.62 14.23 9.26
C ASN A 97 -3.56 15.10 8.57
N GLY A 98 -3.33 14.88 7.28
CA GLY A 98 -2.30 15.59 6.55
C GLY A 98 -2.07 15.00 5.18
N LYS A 99 -0.86 14.52 4.94
CA LYS A 99 -0.44 13.99 3.65
C LYS A 99 0.19 12.61 3.82
N ALA A 100 -0.08 11.76 2.83
CA ALA A 100 0.65 10.51 2.62
C ALA A 100 1.31 10.54 1.25
N THR A 101 2.38 9.77 1.09
CA THR A 101 3.07 9.64 -0.19
C THR A 101 2.89 8.23 -0.73
N LEU A 102 2.35 8.12 -1.95
CA LEU A 102 2.23 6.86 -2.67
C LEU A 102 3.32 6.82 -3.74
N LYS A 103 4.17 5.79 -3.68
CA LYS A 103 5.27 5.57 -4.59
C LYS A 103 5.05 4.28 -5.36
N TYR A 104 5.16 4.34 -6.69
CA TYR A 104 5.16 3.19 -7.57
C TYR A 104 6.58 2.95 -8.08
N ILE A 105 7.00 1.68 -8.10
CA ILE A 105 8.32 1.25 -8.60
C ILE A 105 8.09 0.09 -9.55
N LEU A 106 8.42 0.29 -10.82
CA LEU A 106 8.42 -0.75 -11.84
C LEU A 106 9.84 -1.22 -12.09
N GLN A 107 10.06 -2.52 -12.10
CA GLN A 107 11.35 -3.14 -12.32
C GLN A 107 11.26 -4.20 -13.43
N ASN A 108 12.25 -4.23 -14.32
CA ASN A 108 12.42 -5.31 -15.30
C ASN A 108 13.33 -6.43 -14.77
N ILE A 109 13.52 -7.50 -15.54
CA ILE A 109 14.36 -8.65 -15.14
C ILE A 109 15.86 -8.31 -15.05
N HIS A 110 16.30 -7.22 -15.66
CA HIS A 110 17.67 -6.71 -15.59
C HIS A 110 17.88 -5.72 -14.43
N PHE A 111 16.91 -5.63 -13.49
CA PHE A 111 16.92 -4.75 -12.33
C PHE A 111 16.90 -3.26 -12.64
N THR A 112 16.67 -2.86 -13.89
CA THR A 112 16.40 -1.46 -14.22
C THR A 112 15.03 -1.07 -13.67
N THR A 113 14.96 0.09 -13.01
CA THR A 113 13.75 0.59 -12.34
C THR A 113 13.32 1.94 -12.87
N THR A 114 12.02 2.19 -12.84
CA THR A 114 11.43 3.53 -12.94
C THR A 114 10.50 3.75 -11.76
N GLU A 115 10.38 4.99 -11.31
CA GLU A 115 9.61 5.37 -10.13
C GLU A 115 8.65 6.51 -10.42
N MET A 116 7.48 6.48 -9.80
CA MET A 116 6.52 7.57 -9.79
C MET A 116 6.03 7.80 -8.36
N THR A 117 5.93 9.07 -7.96
CA THR A 117 5.49 9.43 -6.62
C THR A 117 4.28 10.37 -6.71
N LYS A 118 3.29 10.14 -5.84
CA LYS A 118 2.11 10.96 -5.67
C LYS A 118 1.89 11.33 -4.22
N GLU A 119 1.41 12.54 -4.01
CA GLU A 119 0.93 12.99 -2.70
C GLU A 119 -0.58 12.78 -2.62
N LEU A 120 -1.05 12.27 -1.49
CA LEU A 120 -2.45 12.02 -1.17
C LEU A 120 -2.84 12.84 0.06
N ALA A 121 -4.06 13.39 0.08
CA ALA A 121 -4.63 13.92 1.31
C ALA A 121 -4.99 12.75 2.23
N LEU A 122 -4.46 12.75 3.46
CA LEU A 122 -4.66 11.69 4.45
C LEU A 122 -5.56 12.19 5.58
N ALA A 123 -6.66 11.50 5.82
CA ALA A 123 -7.63 11.88 6.84
C ALA A 123 -8.17 10.68 7.63
N ARG A 124 -8.59 10.96 8.86
CA ARG A 124 -9.39 10.01 9.63
C ARG A 124 -10.78 9.92 9.05
N PRO A 125 -11.36 8.71 8.98
CA PRO A 125 -12.76 8.57 8.61
C PRO A 125 -13.66 9.16 9.70
N ASP A 126 -14.65 9.94 9.29
CA ASP A 126 -15.71 10.44 10.16
C ASP A 126 -16.97 9.58 9.93
N PHE A 127 -17.15 8.58 10.75
CA PHE A 127 -18.19 7.59 10.57
C PHE A 127 -19.59 8.15 10.86
N PRO A 128 -20.66 7.63 10.21
CA PRO A 128 -22.03 8.02 10.52
C PRO A 128 -22.46 7.57 11.93
N TYR A 129 -21.87 6.52 12.45
CA TYR A 129 -22.06 5.98 13.79
C TYR A 129 -20.86 5.13 14.21
N LEU A 130 -20.76 4.80 15.47
CA LEU A 130 -19.89 3.76 16.00
C LEU A 130 -20.73 2.72 16.75
N THR A 131 -20.14 1.58 17.08
CA THR A 131 -20.78 0.54 17.88
C THR A 131 -19.90 0.25 19.10
N LEU A 132 -20.46 0.35 20.28
CA LEU A 132 -19.84 -0.11 21.51
C LEU A 132 -20.23 -1.57 21.71
N VAL A 133 -19.26 -2.46 21.92
CA VAL A 133 -19.46 -3.91 22.08
C VAL A 133 -18.98 -4.30 23.46
N ASP A 134 -19.89 -4.78 24.31
CA ASP A 134 -19.55 -5.18 25.68
C ASP A 134 -18.92 -6.58 25.77
N GLU A 135 -18.53 -7.00 26.97
CA GLU A 135 -17.90 -8.30 27.20
C GLU A 135 -18.83 -9.50 26.89
N GLU A 136 -20.14 -9.30 26.84
CA GLU A 136 -21.14 -10.32 26.49
C GLU A 136 -21.42 -10.33 24.98
N GLY A 137 -20.79 -9.41 24.22
CA GLY A 137 -20.99 -9.24 22.77
C GLY A 137 -22.25 -8.46 22.42
N LYS A 138 -22.90 -7.80 23.39
CA LYS A 138 -24.04 -6.94 23.12
C LYS A 138 -23.57 -5.63 22.53
N GLU A 139 -24.26 -5.22 21.49
CA GLU A 139 -23.93 -4.04 20.70
C GLU A 139 -24.82 -2.86 21.06
N TYR A 140 -24.20 -1.69 21.22
CA TYR A 140 -24.87 -0.42 21.49
C TYR A 140 -24.44 0.59 20.45
N ARG A 141 -25.40 1.11 19.68
CA ARG A 141 -25.13 2.10 18.64
C ARG A 141 -24.85 3.46 19.27
N MET A 142 -23.69 4.04 18.91
CA MET A 142 -23.28 5.38 19.28
C MET A 142 -23.59 6.35 18.14
N GLU A 143 -24.49 7.29 18.37
CA GLU A 143 -24.88 8.26 17.36
C GLU A 143 -23.85 9.38 17.24
N ARG A 144 -23.57 9.77 15.99
CA ARG A 144 -22.67 10.89 15.71
C ARG A 144 -23.30 12.22 16.14
N GLN A 145 -22.65 12.95 17.01
CA GLN A 145 -23.08 14.27 17.48
C GLN A 145 -22.45 15.41 16.67
N SER A 146 -21.16 15.25 16.32
CA SER A 146 -20.39 16.16 15.49
C SER A 146 -19.18 15.40 14.91
N MET A 147 -18.32 16.04 14.14
CA MET A 147 -17.11 15.43 13.59
C MET A 147 -16.29 14.76 14.69
N TYR A 148 -16.05 13.46 14.54
CA TYR A 148 -15.30 12.59 15.46
C TYR A 148 -15.88 12.50 16.89
N LYS A 149 -17.10 12.94 17.13
CA LYS A 149 -17.77 12.88 18.43
C LYS A 149 -19.02 12.02 18.36
N TYR A 150 -19.06 11.00 19.19
CA TYR A 150 -20.13 10.02 19.25
C TYR A 150 -20.61 9.86 20.69
N SER A 151 -21.89 9.55 20.86
CA SER A 151 -22.47 9.26 22.16
C SER A 151 -23.52 8.18 22.09
N VAL A 152 -23.71 7.48 23.19
CA VAL A 152 -24.79 6.55 23.43
C VAL A 152 -25.35 6.80 24.81
N THR A 153 -26.66 6.70 24.97
CA THR A 153 -27.34 6.81 26.26
C THR A 153 -28.08 5.52 26.53
N GLY A 154 -27.99 5.02 27.75
CA GLY A 154 -28.65 3.79 28.17
C GLY A 154 -28.34 3.45 29.63
N ASP A 155 -28.96 2.42 30.12
CA ASP A 155 -28.68 1.87 31.45
C ASP A 155 -27.46 0.95 31.37
N PHE A 156 -26.29 1.52 31.68
CA PHE A 156 -25.03 0.78 31.68
C PHE A 156 -24.66 0.39 33.12
N SER A 157 -24.07 -0.82 33.23
CA SER A 157 -23.43 -1.23 34.48
C SER A 157 -22.27 -0.30 34.81
N GLN A 158 -22.07 0.04 36.09
CA GLN A 158 -20.95 0.87 36.56
C GLN A 158 -19.56 0.28 36.23
N LYS A 159 -19.49 -1.01 35.93
CA LYS A 159 -18.25 -1.73 35.61
C LYS A 159 -18.29 -2.28 34.19
N MET A 160 -19.13 -1.73 33.31
CA MET A 160 -19.19 -2.15 31.94
C MET A 160 -17.82 -1.94 31.28
N LYS A 161 -17.34 -2.98 30.65
CA LYS A 161 -16.15 -2.95 29.80
C LYS A 161 -16.56 -3.24 28.36
N ALA A 162 -15.98 -2.53 27.41
CA ALA A 162 -16.36 -2.64 26.03
C ALA A 162 -15.20 -2.25 25.10
N TYR A 163 -15.31 -2.60 23.84
CA TYR A 163 -14.49 -2.06 22.77
C TYR A 163 -15.37 -1.36 21.73
N ILE A 164 -14.76 -0.56 20.86
CA ILE A 164 -15.48 0.17 19.81
C ILE A 164 -15.27 -0.54 18.48
N LYS A 165 -16.36 -0.67 17.71
CA LYS A 165 -16.36 -1.15 16.35
C LYS A 165 -16.89 -0.06 15.41
N THR A 166 -16.30 0.08 14.23
CA THR A 166 -16.71 1.06 13.21
C THR A 166 -17.51 0.39 12.10
N PRO A 167 -18.26 1.16 11.29
CA PRO A 167 -18.62 0.72 9.95
C PRO A 167 -17.37 0.46 9.09
N LYS A 168 -17.56 -0.09 7.89
CA LYS A 168 -16.47 -0.21 6.91
C LYS A 168 -15.90 1.17 6.58
N VAL A 169 -14.57 1.22 6.44
CA VAL A 169 -13.87 2.44 6.03
C VAL A 169 -13.89 2.53 4.51
N GLY A 170 -14.39 3.65 3.99
CA GLY A 170 -14.44 3.90 2.56
C GLY A 170 -15.18 2.81 1.77
N GLU A 171 -14.85 2.66 0.51
CA GLU A 171 -15.47 1.64 -0.37
C GLU A 171 -14.77 0.29 -0.28
N ASN A 172 -13.49 0.26 0.02
CA ASN A 172 -12.63 -0.92 -0.06
C ASN A 172 -12.01 -1.35 1.26
N GLY A 173 -12.26 -0.61 2.34
CA GLY A 173 -11.76 -0.94 3.68
C GLY A 173 -12.66 -1.92 4.42
N ASN A 174 -12.18 -2.32 5.60
CA ASN A 174 -12.92 -3.17 6.53
C ASN A 174 -13.45 -2.34 7.70
N GLU A 175 -14.27 -2.95 8.54
CA GLU A 175 -14.58 -2.44 9.87
C GLU A 175 -13.27 -2.36 10.68
N LEU A 176 -13.13 -1.30 11.48
CA LEU A 176 -12.04 -1.18 12.45
C LEU A 176 -12.57 -1.49 13.85
N THR A 177 -11.70 -1.98 14.70
CA THR A 177 -11.94 -2.10 16.13
C THR A 177 -10.97 -1.21 16.88
N PHE A 178 -11.39 -0.67 18.01
CA PHE A 178 -10.57 0.12 18.92
C PHE A 178 -10.76 -0.42 20.33
N GLY A 179 -9.68 -0.90 20.90
CA GLY A 179 -9.67 -1.47 22.24
C GLY A 179 -8.45 -0.98 23.02
N TRP A 180 -8.32 -1.45 24.28
CA TRP A 180 -7.24 -1.07 25.16
C TRP A 180 -6.00 -1.94 24.93
N GLU A 181 -4.90 -1.30 24.56
CA GLU A 181 -3.63 -1.98 24.31
C GLU A 181 -2.49 -1.11 24.82
N ASN A 182 -1.55 -1.69 25.58
CA ASN A 182 -0.35 -1.00 26.06
C ASN A 182 -0.58 0.38 26.74
N GLY A 183 -1.72 0.54 27.43
CA GLY A 183 -2.03 1.79 28.15
C GLY A 183 -2.74 2.86 27.30
N THR A 184 -3.16 2.53 26.08
CA THR A 184 -3.87 3.44 25.16
C THR A 184 -4.94 2.72 24.36
N ILE A 185 -5.76 3.48 23.64
CA ILE A 185 -6.74 2.93 22.70
C ILE A 185 -6.05 2.75 21.35
N GLU A 186 -6.01 1.50 20.89
CA GLU A 186 -5.33 1.11 19.64
C GLU A 186 -6.32 0.53 18.63
N ALA A 187 -6.08 0.83 17.34
CA ALA A 187 -6.78 0.21 16.23
C ALA A 187 -6.37 -1.27 16.09
N GLY A 188 -7.35 -2.12 15.80
CA GLY A 188 -7.16 -3.57 15.66
C GLY A 188 -7.34 -4.35 16.96
N SER A 189 -7.38 -3.69 18.12
CA SER A 189 -7.63 -4.32 19.41
C SER A 189 -9.13 -4.49 19.67
N THR A 190 -9.49 -5.59 20.31
CA THR A 190 -10.82 -5.87 20.90
C THR A 190 -10.75 -6.01 22.42
N ASN A 191 -9.61 -5.67 23.03
CA ASN A 191 -9.48 -5.66 24.47
C ASN A 191 -10.36 -4.56 25.06
N ALA A 192 -11.10 -4.90 26.12
CA ALA A 192 -12.07 -3.99 26.68
C ALA A 192 -11.42 -2.75 27.31
N ILE A 193 -12.02 -1.61 27.03
CA ILE A 193 -11.75 -0.33 27.68
C ILE A 193 -12.59 -0.29 28.97
N SER A 194 -12.00 0.05 30.10
CA SER A 194 -12.67 0.10 31.41
C SER A 194 -12.71 1.50 31.99
#